data_947044464059b942afe7f32a37acecbe
#
_entry.id   947044464059b942afe7f32a37acecbe
#
_cell.length_a   1.000
_cell.length_b   1.000
_cell.length_c   1.000
_cell.angle_alpha   90.00
_cell.angle_beta   90.00
_cell.angle_gamma   90.00
#
_symmetry.space_group_name_H-M   'P 1'
#
loop_
_entity.id
_entity.type
_entity.pdbx_description
1 polymer ?
#
loop_
_entity_poly.entity_id
_entity_poly.type
_entity_poly.pdbx_seq_one_letter_code
_entity_poly.pdbx_strand_id
1 'polypeptide(L)'
;MDRGPENAEEAGRRELSEETGLTAGQMISMGEIWPSPGFMDERLYLYCAKELAQGACHPDADEFVEIVRMPFEELCQRVASGEIHDAKTVAAVGKMLIMGL
;
A
#
# COMPACT_ATOMS: atom_id res chain seq x y z
N MET A 1 5.26 12.30 -11.02
CA MET A 1 5.55 11.85 -12.36
C MET A 1 4.31 11.55 -13.16
N ASP A 2 4.24 12.12 -14.31
CA ASP A 2 3.10 11.91 -15.18
C ASP A 2 3.27 10.58 -15.93
N ARG A 3 2.26 9.79 -15.87
CA ARG A 3 2.28 8.48 -16.52
C ARG A 3 1.35 8.42 -17.71
N GLY A 4 0.98 9.57 -18.21
CA GLY A 4 0.05 9.63 -19.30
C GLY A 4 -1.33 9.23 -18.83
N PRO A 5 -1.95 8.19 -19.44
CA PRO A 5 -3.33 7.85 -19.07
C PRO A 5 -3.47 7.17 -17.72
N GLU A 6 -2.37 6.62 -17.17
CA GLU A 6 -2.46 5.89 -15.93
C GLU A 6 -2.47 6.85 -14.75
N ASN A 7 -3.50 6.77 -13.90
CA ASN A 7 -3.54 7.57 -12.69
C ASN A 7 -3.00 6.75 -11.51
N ALA A 8 -2.95 7.38 -10.34
CA ALA A 8 -2.35 6.74 -9.17
C ALA A 8 -3.10 5.47 -8.77
N GLU A 9 -4.42 5.47 -8.88
CA GLU A 9 -5.19 4.30 -8.52
C GLU A 9 -4.92 3.15 -9.48
N GLU A 10 -4.86 3.44 -10.77
CA GLU A 10 -4.57 2.40 -11.75
C GLU A 10 -3.18 1.83 -11.55
N ALA A 11 -2.22 2.71 -11.25
CA ALA A 11 -0.86 2.26 -10.97
C ALA A 11 -0.84 1.36 -9.74
N GLY A 12 -1.60 1.73 -8.71
CA GLY A 12 -1.66 0.91 -7.49
C GLY A 12 -2.25 -0.46 -7.76
N ARG A 13 -3.31 -0.52 -8.55
CA ARG A 13 -3.92 -1.80 -8.90
C ARG A 13 -2.96 -2.67 -9.70
N ARG A 14 -2.24 -2.07 -10.63
CA ARG A 14 -1.28 -2.78 -11.44
C ARG A 14 -0.14 -3.33 -10.59
N GLU A 15 0.40 -2.50 -9.70
CA GLU A 15 1.49 -2.93 -8.84
C GLU A 15 1.05 -4.02 -7.86
N LEU A 16 -0.16 -3.93 -7.35
CA LEU A 16 -0.69 -4.97 -6.47
C LEU A 16 -0.71 -6.30 -7.20
N SER A 17 -1.20 -6.29 -8.44
CA SER A 17 -1.28 -7.51 -9.23
C SER A 17 0.11 -8.05 -9.56
N GLU A 18 1.04 -7.17 -9.94
CA GLU A 18 2.38 -7.59 -10.31
C GLU A 18 3.19 -8.14 -9.14
N GLU A 19 2.99 -7.55 -7.96
CA GLU A 19 3.79 -7.93 -6.80
C GLU A 19 3.19 -9.06 -5.99
N THR A 20 1.87 -9.16 -5.94
CA THR A 20 1.21 -10.15 -5.09
C THR A 20 0.33 -11.14 -5.85
N GLY A 21 -0.01 -10.85 -7.09
CA GLY A 21 -0.95 -11.67 -7.83
C GLY A 21 -2.39 -11.46 -7.43
N LEU A 22 -2.67 -10.46 -6.62
CA LEU A 22 -4.02 -10.20 -6.14
C LEU A 22 -4.67 -9.05 -6.90
N THR A 23 -6.00 -9.09 -6.96
CA THR A 23 -6.79 -7.98 -7.46
C THR A 23 -7.66 -7.46 -6.35
N ALA A 24 -8.03 -6.19 -6.43
CA ALA A 24 -8.86 -5.56 -5.41
C ALA A 24 -10.20 -5.19 -6.00
N GLY A 25 -11.27 -5.54 -5.30
CA GLY A 25 -12.61 -5.09 -5.67
C GLY A 25 -12.80 -3.62 -5.33
N GLN A 26 -12.03 -3.14 -4.37
CA GLN A 26 -12.15 -1.75 -3.93
C GLN A 26 -10.78 -1.19 -3.60
N MET A 27 -10.50 -0.01 -4.13
CA MET A 27 -9.29 0.73 -3.81
C MET A 27 -9.71 2.05 -3.18
N ILE A 28 -9.37 2.21 -1.91
CA ILE A 28 -9.74 3.41 -1.17
C ILE A 28 -8.52 4.30 -1.04
N SER A 29 -8.60 5.51 -1.62
CA SER A 29 -7.49 6.45 -1.54
C SER A 29 -7.34 6.96 -0.11
N MET A 30 -6.13 6.88 0.41
CA MET A 30 -5.81 7.42 1.73
C MET A 30 -4.97 8.68 1.62
N GLY A 31 -4.92 9.26 0.41
CA GLY A 31 -4.22 10.52 0.20
C GLY A 31 -2.74 10.32 -0.10
N GLU A 32 -2.05 11.43 -0.20
CA GLU A 32 -0.62 11.37 -0.44
C GLU A 32 0.14 11.83 0.79
N ILE A 33 1.35 11.31 0.94
CA ILE A 33 2.23 11.74 2.00
C ILE A 33 3.58 12.11 1.40
N TRP A 34 4.32 12.93 2.12
CA TRP A 34 5.63 13.40 1.71
C TRP A 34 6.64 12.91 2.74
N PRO A 35 7.48 11.93 2.38
CA PRO A 35 8.44 11.40 3.37
C PRO A 35 9.47 12.43 3.82
N SER A 36 9.88 13.33 2.92
CA SER A 36 10.91 14.32 3.23
C SER A 36 10.55 15.66 2.62
N PRO A 37 9.60 16.38 3.23
CA PRO A 37 9.17 17.66 2.67
C PRO A 37 10.34 18.65 2.61
N GLY A 38 10.44 19.33 1.47
CA GLY A 38 11.45 20.36 1.30
C GLY A 38 12.83 19.85 0.97
N PHE A 39 13.05 18.55 1.06
CA PHE A 39 14.35 17.95 0.77
C PHE A 39 14.30 17.08 -0.47
N MET A 40 13.21 16.38 -0.66
CA MET A 40 12.98 15.55 -1.83
C MET A 40 11.58 15.82 -2.34
N ASP A 41 11.40 15.68 -3.64
CA ASP A 41 10.11 15.86 -4.27
C ASP A 41 9.29 14.58 -4.31
N GLU A 42 9.59 13.67 -3.44
CA GLU A 42 8.90 12.39 -3.43
C GLU A 42 7.51 12.53 -2.83
N ARG A 43 6.55 11.95 -3.52
CA ARG A 43 5.17 11.88 -3.05
C ARG A 43 4.73 10.43 -3.10
N LEU A 44 4.11 9.98 -2.03
CA LEU A 44 3.61 8.62 -1.95
C LEU A 44 2.10 8.67 -1.87
N TYR A 45 1.45 7.90 -2.74
CA TYR A 45 0.00 7.78 -2.72
C TYR A 45 -0.35 6.48 -2.02
N LEU A 46 -1.14 6.59 -0.97
CA LEU A 46 -1.50 5.44 -0.15
C LEU A 46 -2.91 4.98 -0.49
N TYR A 47 -3.07 3.67 -0.58
CA TYR A 47 -4.36 3.07 -0.88
C TYR A 47 -4.62 1.90 0.06
N CYS A 48 -5.88 1.75 0.45
CA CYS A 48 -6.32 0.55 1.14
C CYS A 48 -7.06 -0.31 0.13
N ALA A 49 -6.53 -1.49 -0.15
CA ALA A 49 -7.14 -2.41 -1.10
C ALA A 49 -8.01 -3.38 -0.33
N LYS A 50 -9.28 -3.47 -0.72
CA LYS A 50 -10.25 -4.36 -0.07
C LYS A 50 -10.88 -5.27 -1.09
N GLU A 51 -11.56 -6.30 -0.58
CA GLU A 51 -12.22 -7.30 -1.43
C GLU A 51 -11.21 -7.92 -2.37
N LEU A 52 -10.14 -8.43 -1.75
CA LEU A 52 -9.04 -9.01 -2.50
C LEU A 52 -9.42 -10.37 -3.05
N ALA A 53 -8.94 -10.66 -4.25
CA ALA A 53 -9.17 -11.94 -4.89
C ALA A 53 -7.91 -12.36 -5.64
N GLN A 54 -7.78 -13.65 -5.87
CA GLN A 54 -6.66 -14.17 -6.63
C GLN A 54 -6.84 -13.73 -8.08
N GLY A 55 -5.86 -13.00 -8.58
CA GLY A 55 -5.90 -12.52 -9.95
C GLY A 55 -5.38 -13.54 -10.93
N ALA A 56 -5.51 -13.21 -12.21
CA ALA A 56 -4.99 -14.06 -13.28
C ALA A 56 -3.49 -13.90 -13.44
N CYS A 57 -2.93 -12.78 -12.96
CA CYS A 57 -1.51 -12.53 -13.08
C CYS A 57 -0.75 -13.20 -11.95
N HIS A 58 0.50 -13.55 -12.24
CA HIS A 58 1.39 -14.09 -11.23
C HIS A 58 2.44 -13.04 -10.89
N PRO A 59 2.95 -13.05 -9.65
CA PRO A 59 4.03 -12.14 -9.31
C PRO A 59 5.22 -12.34 -10.23
N ASP A 60 5.87 -11.24 -10.54
CA ASP A 60 7.07 -11.27 -11.37
C ASP A 60 8.14 -12.08 -10.65
N ALA A 61 8.79 -12.98 -11.40
CA ALA A 61 9.81 -13.82 -10.81
C ALA A 61 11.01 -13.02 -10.31
N ASP A 62 11.20 -11.83 -10.84
CA ASP A 62 12.31 -10.98 -10.42
C ASP A 62 12.00 -10.13 -9.20
N GLU A 63 10.77 -10.19 -8.72
CA GLU A 63 10.37 -9.40 -7.56
C GLU A 63 10.32 -10.27 -6.33
N PHE A 64 11.01 -9.83 -5.30
CA PHE A 64 11.07 -10.56 -4.05
C PHE A 64 10.22 -9.85 -3.01
N VAL A 65 8.91 -9.90 -3.22
CA VAL A 65 7.97 -9.30 -2.30
C VAL A 65 7.48 -10.37 -1.36
N GLU A 66 7.69 -10.14 -0.08
CA GLU A 66 7.21 -11.05 0.93
C GLU A 66 5.82 -10.62 1.37
N ILE A 67 4.85 -11.53 1.24
CA ILE A 67 3.48 -11.25 1.66
C ILE A 67 3.29 -11.81 3.05
N VAL A 68 2.98 -10.92 3.99
CA VAL A 68 2.73 -11.31 5.36
C VAL A 68 1.25 -11.12 5.67
N ARG A 69 0.64 -12.15 6.23
CA ARG A 69 -0.77 -12.09 6.61
C ARG A 69 -0.86 -12.09 8.12
N MET A 70 -1.61 -11.14 8.65
CA MET A 70 -1.80 -11.07 10.10
C MET A 70 -3.08 -10.29 10.39
N PRO A 71 -3.67 -10.51 11.55
CA PRO A 71 -4.81 -9.69 11.96
C PRO A 71 -4.41 -8.22 12.05
N PHE A 72 -5.35 -7.34 11.70
CA PHE A 72 -5.06 -5.91 11.73
C PHE A 72 -4.66 -5.44 13.13
N GLU A 73 -5.29 -6.02 14.15
CA GLU A 73 -4.96 -5.67 15.53
C GLU A 73 -3.50 -5.98 15.85
N GLU A 74 -3.02 -7.12 15.38
CA GLU A 74 -1.61 -7.46 15.59
C GLU A 74 -0.70 -6.48 14.87
N LEU A 75 -1.08 -6.08 13.67
CA LEU A 75 -0.31 -5.10 12.91
C LEU A 75 -0.21 -3.79 13.69
N CYS A 76 -1.31 -3.33 14.27
CA CYS A 76 -1.31 -2.12 15.07
C CYS A 76 -0.38 -2.24 16.27
N GLN A 77 -0.37 -3.41 16.92
CA GLN A 77 0.51 -3.62 18.05
C GLN A 77 1.98 -3.60 17.66
N ARG A 78 2.31 -4.16 16.51
CA ARG A 78 3.68 -4.15 16.04
C ARG A 78 4.15 -2.75 15.67
N VAL A 79 3.24 -1.94 15.15
CA VAL A 79 3.56 -0.53 14.87
C VAL A 79 3.77 0.22 16.18
N ALA A 80 2.87 0.00 17.15
CA ALA A 80 2.95 0.70 18.43
C ALA A 80 4.22 0.35 19.20
N SER A 81 4.69 -0.88 19.09
CA SER A 81 5.87 -1.33 19.81
C SER A 81 7.17 -0.86 19.14
N GLY A 82 7.09 -0.38 17.91
CA GLY A 82 8.27 0.00 17.16
C GLY A 82 8.90 -1.14 16.37
N GLU A 83 8.33 -2.32 16.46
CA GLU A 83 8.83 -3.44 15.67
C GLU A 83 8.71 -3.15 14.17
N ILE A 84 7.57 -2.58 13.77
CA ILE A 84 7.38 -2.10 12.41
C ILE A 84 7.55 -0.59 12.43
N HIS A 85 8.59 -0.13 11.79
CA HIS A 85 8.92 1.30 11.81
C HIS A 85 9.16 1.90 10.43
N ASP A 86 8.78 1.17 9.39
CA ASP A 86 8.81 1.73 8.05
C ASP A 86 7.80 2.86 7.94
N ALA A 87 8.23 4.02 7.50
CA ALA A 87 7.40 5.22 7.49
C ALA A 87 6.10 5.02 6.71
N LYS A 88 6.17 4.35 5.57
CA LYS A 88 5.00 4.16 4.74
C LYS A 88 3.97 3.28 5.45
N THR A 89 4.43 2.21 6.08
CA THR A 89 3.53 1.30 6.78
C THR A 89 2.91 1.97 7.99
N VAL A 90 3.72 2.70 8.74
CA VAL A 90 3.20 3.41 9.92
C VAL A 90 2.14 4.42 9.50
N ALA A 91 2.41 5.18 8.44
CA ALA A 91 1.45 6.16 7.96
C ALA A 91 0.16 5.50 7.47
N ALA A 92 0.29 4.39 6.74
CA ALA A 92 -0.88 3.70 6.20
C ALA A 92 -1.75 3.15 7.33
N VAL A 93 -1.14 2.52 8.33
CA VAL A 93 -1.88 1.98 9.46
C VAL A 93 -2.59 3.10 10.22
N GLY A 94 -1.88 4.20 10.45
CA GLY A 94 -2.47 5.33 11.14
C GLY A 94 -3.67 5.90 10.40
N LYS A 95 -3.53 6.07 9.08
CA LYS A 95 -4.65 6.59 8.29
C LYS A 95 -5.83 5.62 8.28
N MET A 96 -5.57 4.32 8.22
CA MET A 96 -6.65 3.36 8.26
C MET A 96 -7.44 3.45 9.56
N LEU A 97 -6.74 3.63 10.68
CA LEU A 97 -7.41 3.79 11.96
C LEU A 97 -8.24 5.07 12.00
N ILE A 98 -7.66 6.16 11.55
CA ILE A 98 -8.35 7.45 11.56
C ILE A 98 -9.57 7.42 10.66
N MET A 99 -9.46 6.81 9.50
CA MET A 99 -10.53 6.76 8.52
C MET A 99 -11.57 5.68 8.82
N GLY A 100 -11.29 4.81 9.77
CA GLY A 100 -12.23 3.75 10.13
C GLY A 100 -12.30 2.63 9.11
N LEU A 101 -11.23 2.35 8.43
CA LEU A 101 -11.21 1.31 7.39
C LEU A 101 -10.96 -0.08 7.93
#